data_c9167b0be985c69a3c7b8a42136621d0
#
_entry.id   c9167b0be985c69a3c7b8a42136621d0
#
_cell.length_a   1.000
_cell.length_b   1.000
_cell.length_c   1.000
_cell.angle_alpha   90.00
_cell.angle_beta   90.00
_cell.angle_gamma   90.00
#
_symmetry.space_group_name_H-M   'P 1'
#
loop_
_entity.id
_entity.type
_entity.pdbx_description
1 polymer ?
#
loop_
_entity_poly.entity_id
_entity_poly.type
_entity_poly.pdbx_seq_one_letter_code
_entity_poly.pdbx_strand_id
1 'polypeptide(L)'
;MERIRVGLKGFGEIPRHLYRMCQDDERIEVVAISDLGQPEILAYLVGAETKGKSKVKQEGNFLITNNGKARFIGGGEPGKIPWDVFDVDIVVDGTWLYRSREDMQKHIDAGAQRVMLTSLPSGEIDRTVISGINDHTILSNDKLVSAGSATTHVGALMLKVLSENFGVDQATMTAIHSYTSDQPLRDRAGSDFRRSRSAAENIIPIDTQAPFWIEHIMPELKGRIAGTVLNVPVPNGSLLDLTTVLKTTATKEDVIQAVKEASKKYPHLIQVLDDPIVSSDVVDNSHSVVFDTKATMHSPGRMVKTLTWYHSAFAMAARIKELILAYDEADKKGGVK
;
A
#
# COMPACT_ATOMS: atom_id res chain seq x y z
N MET A 1 -12.55 25.74 0.30
CA MET A 1 -11.20 25.23 0.62
C MET A 1 -10.53 24.87 -0.69
N GLU A 2 -9.26 25.17 -0.83
CA GLU A 2 -8.47 24.75 -1.98
C GLU A 2 -8.33 23.22 -1.98
N ARG A 3 -8.50 22.60 -3.13
CA ARG A 3 -8.46 21.13 -3.27
C ARG A 3 -7.01 20.69 -3.45
N ILE A 4 -6.65 19.56 -2.89
CA ILE A 4 -5.35 18.95 -3.10
C ILE A 4 -5.29 18.41 -4.53
N ARG A 5 -4.34 18.89 -5.31
CA ARG A 5 -4.18 18.55 -6.73
C ARG A 5 -3.19 17.40 -6.88
N VAL A 6 -3.69 16.24 -7.28
CA VAL A 6 -2.92 15.00 -7.36
C VAL A 6 -2.60 14.64 -8.80
N GLY A 7 -1.31 14.39 -9.07
CA GLY A 7 -0.83 13.76 -10.29
C GLY A 7 -0.59 12.26 -10.06
N LEU A 8 -1.00 11.40 -11.00
CA LEU A 8 -0.73 9.98 -10.95
C LEU A 8 0.32 9.61 -11.99
N LYS A 9 1.43 9.02 -11.56
CA LYS A 9 2.45 8.44 -12.43
C LYS A 9 2.30 6.92 -12.43
N GLY A 10 1.94 6.34 -13.59
CA GLY A 10 1.43 4.98 -13.71
C GLY A 10 -0.04 4.88 -13.29
N PHE A 11 -0.84 4.17 -14.07
CA PHE A 11 -2.27 3.97 -13.81
C PHE A 11 -2.60 2.49 -13.67
N GLY A 12 -1.71 1.79 -12.93
CA GLY A 12 -1.89 0.40 -12.52
C GLY A 12 -3.00 0.23 -11.48
N GLU A 13 -3.09 -0.94 -10.87
CA GLU A 13 -4.19 -1.30 -9.96
C GLU A 13 -4.30 -0.35 -8.76
N ILE A 14 -3.21 -0.07 -8.03
CA ILE A 14 -3.23 0.84 -6.87
C ILE A 14 -3.66 2.26 -7.28
N PRO A 15 -3.05 2.92 -8.30
CA PRO A 15 -3.50 4.25 -8.73
C PRO A 15 -4.94 4.29 -9.23
N ARG A 16 -5.47 3.23 -9.86
CA ARG A 16 -6.89 3.18 -10.27
C ARG A 16 -7.83 3.09 -9.06
N HIS A 17 -7.49 2.28 -8.06
CA HIS A 17 -8.25 2.26 -6.80
C HIS A 17 -8.19 3.62 -6.08
N LEU A 18 -7.01 4.25 -6.01
CA LEU A 18 -6.85 5.59 -5.45
C LEU A 18 -7.72 6.62 -6.21
N TYR A 19 -7.64 6.61 -7.55
CA TYR A 19 -8.47 7.47 -8.40
C TYR A 19 -9.96 7.34 -8.06
N ARG A 20 -10.45 6.11 -7.93
CA ARG A 20 -11.85 5.83 -7.56
C ARG A 20 -12.19 6.35 -6.17
N MET A 21 -11.33 6.14 -5.17
CA MET A 21 -11.53 6.62 -3.80
C MET A 21 -11.52 8.15 -3.70
N CYS A 22 -10.76 8.83 -4.58
CA CYS A 22 -10.74 10.28 -4.64
C CYS A 22 -12.01 10.87 -5.25
N GLN A 23 -12.81 10.09 -6.04
CA GLN A 23 -14.07 10.60 -6.61
C GLN A 23 -15.12 10.93 -5.54
N ASP A 24 -15.05 10.27 -4.40
CA ASP A 24 -15.98 10.43 -3.28
C ASP A 24 -15.45 11.41 -2.20
N ASP A 25 -14.35 12.15 -2.51
CA ASP A 25 -13.73 13.09 -1.56
C ASP A 25 -13.47 14.45 -2.21
N GLU A 26 -14.29 15.43 -1.84
CA GLU A 26 -14.24 16.79 -2.40
C GLU A 26 -12.93 17.53 -2.06
N ARG A 27 -12.12 17.04 -1.13
CA ARG A 27 -10.83 17.65 -0.75
C ARG A 27 -9.72 17.34 -1.75
N ILE A 28 -9.86 16.26 -2.56
CA ILE A 28 -8.82 15.78 -3.47
C ILE A 28 -9.32 15.85 -4.91
N GLU A 29 -8.49 16.34 -5.81
CA GLU A 29 -8.72 16.31 -7.25
C GLU A 29 -7.54 15.66 -7.96
N VAL A 30 -7.79 14.56 -8.70
CA VAL A 30 -6.80 14.02 -9.62
C VAL A 30 -6.85 14.84 -10.90
N VAL A 31 -5.78 15.57 -11.21
CA VAL A 31 -5.73 16.54 -12.33
C VAL A 31 -4.97 16.01 -13.54
N ALA A 32 -4.02 15.09 -13.33
CA ALA A 32 -3.20 14.53 -14.39
C ALA A 32 -2.88 13.04 -14.13
N ILE A 33 -2.83 12.26 -15.21
CA ILE A 33 -2.48 10.84 -15.19
C ILE A 33 -1.45 10.62 -16.29
N SER A 34 -0.24 10.19 -15.93
CA SER A 34 0.81 9.81 -16.88
C SER A 34 0.97 8.31 -16.93
N ASP A 35 0.70 7.70 -18.08
CA ASP A 35 0.82 6.27 -18.31
C ASP A 35 1.23 5.98 -19.76
N LEU A 36 1.72 4.77 -20.03
CA LEU A 36 2.06 4.27 -21.38
C LEU A 36 0.83 3.78 -22.14
N GLY A 37 -0.25 3.47 -21.42
CA GLY A 37 -1.50 2.96 -21.98
C GLY A 37 -2.29 4.03 -22.74
N GLN A 38 -3.09 3.58 -23.70
CA GLN A 38 -4.01 4.48 -24.41
C GLN A 38 -5.17 4.90 -23.47
N PRO A 39 -5.59 6.18 -23.51
CA PRO A 39 -6.65 6.72 -22.64
C PRO A 39 -7.92 5.89 -22.60
N GLU A 40 -8.36 5.37 -23.75
CA GLU A 40 -9.57 4.56 -23.90
C GLU A 40 -9.47 3.23 -23.14
N ILE A 41 -8.30 2.58 -23.18
CA ILE A 41 -8.04 1.33 -22.48
C ILE A 41 -7.97 1.57 -20.97
N LEU A 42 -7.28 2.63 -20.55
CA LEU A 42 -7.16 2.99 -19.14
C LEU A 42 -8.53 3.34 -18.54
N ALA A 43 -9.36 4.10 -19.25
CA ALA A 43 -10.73 4.39 -18.86
C ALA A 43 -11.61 3.14 -18.78
N TYR A 44 -11.47 2.23 -19.74
CA TYR A 44 -12.18 0.94 -19.75
C TYR A 44 -11.82 0.12 -18.51
N LEU A 45 -10.55 0.02 -18.13
CA LEU A 45 -10.12 -0.73 -16.96
C LEU A 45 -10.72 -0.18 -15.65
N VAL A 46 -10.79 1.14 -15.49
CA VAL A 46 -11.48 1.76 -14.34
C VAL A 46 -12.96 1.35 -14.32
N GLY A 47 -13.62 1.35 -15.46
CA GLY A 47 -15.01 0.92 -15.59
C GLY A 47 -15.22 -0.56 -15.26
N ALA A 48 -14.34 -1.43 -15.74
CA ALA A 48 -14.39 -2.88 -15.54
C ALA A 48 -14.23 -3.24 -14.05
N GLU A 49 -13.29 -2.63 -13.34
CA GLU A 49 -13.07 -2.85 -11.89
C GLU A 49 -14.28 -2.46 -11.04
N THR A 50 -15.09 -1.52 -11.50
CA THR A 50 -16.30 -1.09 -10.80
C THR A 50 -17.54 -1.90 -11.17
N LYS A 51 -17.42 -2.91 -12.03
CA LYS A 51 -18.55 -3.67 -12.57
C LYS A 51 -19.64 -2.76 -13.15
N GLY A 52 -19.22 -1.69 -13.85
CA GLY A 52 -20.12 -0.70 -14.46
C GLY A 52 -20.75 0.31 -13.50
N LYS A 53 -20.40 0.31 -12.22
CA LYS A 53 -20.90 1.29 -11.24
C LYS A 53 -20.16 2.64 -11.29
N SER A 54 -19.02 2.71 -11.98
CA SER A 54 -18.26 3.96 -12.12
C SER A 54 -18.98 4.92 -13.06
N LYS A 55 -19.09 6.19 -12.63
CA LYS A 55 -19.58 7.29 -13.45
C LYS A 55 -18.45 8.01 -14.23
N VAL A 56 -17.36 7.29 -14.48
CA VAL A 56 -16.20 7.81 -15.21
C VAL A 56 -16.52 7.83 -16.71
N LYS A 57 -16.37 8.98 -17.34
CA LYS A 57 -16.46 9.15 -18.81
C LYS A 57 -15.08 9.51 -19.35
N GLN A 58 -14.75 8.97 -20.52
CA GLN A 58 -13.56 9.37 -21.26
C GLN A 58 -13.99 10.26 -22.46
N GLU A 59 -13.37 11.44 -22.57
CA GLU A 59 -13.57 12.35 -23.70
C GLU A 59 -12.20 12.90 -24.15
N GLY A 60 -11.76 12.50 -25.35
CA GLY A 60 -10.40 12.80 -25.83
C GLY A 60 -9.36 12.28 -24.83
N ASN A 61 -8.46 13.14 -24.40
CA ASN A 61 -7.41 12.81 -23.42
C ASN A 61 -7.83 13.11 -21.98
N PHE A 62 -9.12 13.02 -21.64
CA PHE A 62 -9.60 13.30 -20.28
C PHE A 62 -10.44 12.16 -19.73
N LEU A 63 -10.21 11.86 -18.45
CA LEU A 63 -11.18 11.17 -17.60
C LEU A 63 -12.03 12.22 -16.88
N ILE A 64 -13.35 12.14 -17.06
CA ILE A 64 -14.30 13.09 -16.51
C ILE A 64 -15.19 12.39 -15.50
N THR A 65 -15.32 13.00 -14.34
CA THR A 65 -16.20 12.55 -13.26
C THR A 65 -16.95 13.75 -12.68
N ASN A 66 -17.84 13.50 -11.73
CA ASN A 66 -18.48 14.59 -10.99
C ASN A 66 -17.49 15.37 -10.12
N ASN A 67 -16.35 14.78 -9.79
CA ASN A 67 -15.32 15.36 -8.90
C ASN A 67 -14.24 16.16 -9.67
N GLY A 68 -14.21 16.13 -10.99
CA GLY A 68 -13.24 16.88 -11.79
C GLY A 68 -12.83 16.17 -13.08
N LYS A 69 -11.79 16.71 -13.70
CA LYS A 69 -11.23 16.21 -14.96
C LYS A 69 -9.76 15.90 -14.79
N ALA A 70 -9.38 14.64 -15.01
CA ALA A 70 -7.98 14.22 -15.04
C ALA A 70 -7.50 14.12 -16.49
N ARG A 71 -6.43 14.81 -16.85
CA ARG A 71 -5.84 14.73 -18.18
C ARG A 71 -4.87 13.56 -18.29
N PHE A 72 -5.05 12.73 -19.29
CA PHE A 72 -4.04 11.75 -19.69
C PHE A 72 -2.86 12.44 -20.39
N ILE A 73 -1.67 12.12 -19.90
CA ILE A 73 -0.41 12.55 -20.46
C ILE A 73 0.35 11.28 -20.84
N GLY A 74 0.98 11.26 -21.99
CA GLY A 74 1.78 10.10 -22.41
C GLY A 74 2.82 9.73 -21.35
N GLY A 75 3.14 8.44 -21.27
CA GLY A 75 4.18 7.94 -20.37
C GLY A 75 5.55 8.51 -20.72
N GLY A 76 6.41 8.64 -19.72
CA GLY A 76 7.74 9.15 -19.85
C GLY A 76 8.54 9.01 -18.56
N GLU A 77 9.80 9.41 -18.59
CA GLU A 77 10.61 9.56 -17.37
C GLU A 77 10.02 10.66 -16.47
N PRO A 78 10.20 10.59 -15.17
CA PRO A 78 9.64 11.55 -14.20
C PRO A 78 9.89 13.02 -14.57
N GLY A 79 11.12 13.38 -14.95
CA GLY A 79 11.49 14.76 -15.29
C GLY A 79 10.95 15.30 -16.63
N LYS A 80 10.25 14.47 -17.41
CA LYS A 80 9.64 14.88 -18.69
C LYS A 80 8.13 15.13 -18.60
N ILE A 81 7.55 14.99 -17.42
CA ILE A 81 6.12 15.19 -17.19
C ILE A 81 5.91 16.58 -16.62
N PRO A 82 5.18 17.48 -17.28
CA PRO A 82 5.04 18.88 -16.87
C PRO A 82 4.02 19.02 -15.73
N TRP A 83 4.41 18.64 -14.51
CA TRP A 83 3.52 18.73 -13.34
C TRP A 83 3.16 20.18 -12.98
N ASP A 84 4.05 21.12 -13.28
CA ASP A 84 3.85 22.56 -13.11
C ASP A 84 2.65 23.10 -13.90
N VAL A 85 2.42 22.59 -15.14
CA VAL A 85 1.28 22.97 -15.99
C VAL A 85 -0.08 22.61 -15.34
N PHE A 86 -0.07 21.65 -14.42
CA PHE A 86 -1.27 21.17 -13.74
C PHE A 86 -1.33 21.60 -12.27
N ASP A 87 -0.42 22.44 -11.80
CA ASP A 87 -0.32 22.86 -10.40
C ASP A 87 -0.43 21.67 -9.43
N VAL A 88 0.39 20.62 -9.65
CA VAL A 88 0.33 19.38 -8.87
C VAL A 88 0.95 19.57 -7.51
N ASP A 89 0.17 19.40 -6.45
CA ASP A 89 0.68 19.40 -5.08
C ASP A 89 1.45 18.10 -4.79
N ILE A 90 0.86 16.94 -5.13
CA ILE A 90 1.43 15.63 -4.83
C ILE A 90 1.39 14.75 -6.07
N VAL A 91 2.54 14.22 -6.48
CA VAL A 91 2.63 13.12 -7.44
C VAL A 91 2.61 11.80 -6.69
N VAL A 92 1.70 10.90 -7.04
CA VAL A 92 1.70 9.51 -6.59
C VAL A 92 2.30 8.64 -7.69
N ASP A 93 3.50 8.08 -7.44
CA ASP A 93 4.16 7.17 -8.38
C ASP A 93 3.84 5.71 -8.06
N GLY A 94 3.06 5.10 -8.93
CA GLY A 94 2.64 3.69 -8.89
C GLY A 94 3.36 2.81 -9.91
N THR A 95 4.45 3.27 -10.50
CA THR A 95 5.16 2.53 -11.56
C THR A 95 6.08 1.44 -11.04
N TRP A 96 6.54 1.54 -9.79
CA TRP A 96 7.56 0.69 -9.17
C TRP A 96 8.95 0.78 -9.81
N LEU A 97 9.12 1.66 -10.80
CA LEU A 97 10.37 1.82 -11.55
C LEU A 97 11.28 2.90 -10.95
N TYR A 98 10.70 4.02 -10.54
CA TYR A 98 11.42 5.24 -10.14
C TYR A 98 11.42 5.39 -8.61
N ARG A 99 12.22 4.56 -7.91
CA ARG A 99 12.16 4.44 -6.45
C ARG A 99 13.39 5.00 -5.73
N SER A 100 14.39 5.48 -6.45
CA SER A 100 15.53 6.14 -5.84
C SER A 100 15.24 7.61 -5.52
N ARG A 101 16.01 8.20 -4.61
CA ARG A 101 15.91 9.63 -4.30
C ARG A 101 16.10 10.47 -5.57
N GLU A 102 17.04 10.11 -6.42
CA GLU A 102 17.34 10.81 -7.68
C GLU A 102 16.16 10.74 -8.66
N ASP A 103 15.52 9.61 -8.75
CA ASP A 103 14.35 9.45 -9.64
C ASP A 103 13.14 10.24 -9.11
N MET A 104 12.91 10.19 -7.82
CA MET A 104 11.83 10.95 -7.19
C MET A 104 12.07 12.47 -7.31
N GLN A 105 13.33 12.92 -7.18
CA GLN A 105 13.68 14.34 -7.30
C GLN A 105 13.31 14.89 -8.68
N LYS A 106 13.40 14.09 -9.75
CA LYS A 106 13.00 14.51 -11.11
C LYS A 106 11.53 14.93 -11.20
N HIS A 107 10.63 14.38 -10.37
CA HIS A 107 9.25 14.85 -10.29
C HIS A 107 9.14 16.24 -9.64
N ILE A 108 9.95 16.49 -8.61
CA ILE A 108 10.03 17.82 -7.96
C ILE A 108 10.56 18.85 -8.95
N ASP A 109 11.63 18.50 -9.66
CA ASP A 109 12.24 19.37 -10.69
C ASP A 109 11.27 19.68 -11.85
N ALA A 110 10.31 18.78 -12.10
CA ALA A 110 9.23 18.95 -13.09
C ALA A 110 7.99 19.66 -12.54
N GLY A 111 8.06 20.23 -11.32
CA GLY A 111 7.06 21.11 -10.74
C GLY A 111 6.12 20.50 -9.71
N ALA A 112 6.28 19.24 -9.32
CA ALA A 112 5.53 18.69 -8.18
C ALA A 112 6.05 19.23 -6.85
N GLN A 113 5.16 19.52 -5.89
CA GLN A 113 5.59 19.96 -4.57
C GLN A 113 6.03 18.79 -3.68
N ARG A 114 5.43 17.61 -3.86
CA ARG A 114 5.74 16.36 -3.14
C ARG A 114 5.60 15.16 -4.04
N VAL A 115 6.37 14.12 -3.78
CA VAL A 115 6.29 12.80 -4.46
C VAL A 115 6.03 11.72 -3.43
N MET A 116 5.03 10.88 -3.67
CA MET A 116 4.67 9.74 -2.83
C MET A 116 4.75 8.44 -3.63
N LEU A 117 5.62 7.53 -3.22
CA LEU A 117 5.69 6.18 -3.78
C LEU A 117 4.56 5.30 -3.24
N THR A 118 4.00 4.46 -4.09
CA THR A 118 3.07 3.38 -3.70
C THR A 118 3.80 2.11 -3.25
N SER A 119 5.12 2.16 -3.15
CA SER A 119 6.01 1.04 -2.83
C SER A 119 7.16 1.48 -1.94
N LEU A 120 7.88 0.53 -1.38
CA LEU A 120 9.11 0.81 -0.63
C LEU A 120 10.18 1.44 -1.53
N PRO A 121 10.92 2.45 -1.06
CA PRO A 121 11.99 3.08 -1.81
C PRO A 121 13.20 2.15 -1.95
N SER A 122 14.07 2.42 -2.92
CA SER A 122 15.32 1.67 -3.14
C SER A 122 16.52 2.22 -2.36
N GLY A 123 16.32 3.23 -1.52
CA GLY A 123 17.34 3.86 -0.70
C GLY A 123 16.72 4.86 0.27
N GLU A 124 17.53 5.71 0.88
CA GLU A 124 17.07 6.74 1.81
C GLU A 124 16.30 7.84 1.09
N ILE A 125 15.15 8.18 1.62
CA ILE A 125 14.29 9.30 1.23
C ILE A 125 13.93 10.12 2.46
N ASP A 126 13.11 11.16 2.33
CA ASP A 126 12.76 11.99 3.48
C ASP A 126 11.95 11.20 4.51
N ARG A 127 10.98 10.38 4.06
CA ARG A 127 10.18 9.56 4.98
C ARG A 127 9.50 8.37 4.31
N THR A 128 9.51 7.22 4.98
CA THR A 128 8.61 6.10 4.73
C THR A 128 7.59 6.04 5.86
N VAL A 129 6.30 6.18 5.53
CA VAL A 129 5.21 6.25 6.51
C VAL A 129 4.39 4.98 6.48
N ILE A 130 4.20 4.37 7.64
CA ILE A 130 3.31 3.24 7.87
C ILE A 130 2.22 3.71 8.84
N SER A 131 1.00 3.83 8.34
CA SER A 131 -0.14 4.33 9.11
C SER A 131 -0.38 3.53 10.39
N GLY A 132 -0.58 4.23 11.50
CA GLY A 132 -0.72 3.66 12.84
C GLY A 132 0.60 3.28 13.52
N ILE A 133 1.76 3.42 12.83
CA ILE A 133 3.08 3.16 13.39
C ILE A 133 3.85 4.47 13.58
N ASN A 134 4.17 5.17 12.50
CA ASN A 134 5.00 6.36 12.52
C ASN A 134 4.40 7.58 11.79
N ASP A 135 3.12 7.58 11.50
CA ASP A 135 2.37 8.70 10.91
C ASP A 135 2.45 10.00 11.74
N HIS A 136 2.64 9.88 13.04
CA HIS A 136 2.89 11.02 13.94
C HIS A 136 4.24 11.75 13.67
N THR A 137 5.11 11.19 12.84
CA THR A 137 6.41 11.78 12.48
C THR A 137 6.39 12.60 11.20
N ILE A 138 5.24 12.70 10.51
CA ILE A 138 5.06 13.47 9.27
C ILE A 138 5.44 14.93 9.49
N LEU A 139 6.23 15.49 8.56
CA LEU A 139 6.65 16.89 8.56
C LEU A 139 6.24 17.57 7.26
N SER A 140 5.88 18.84 7.33
CA SER A 140 5.51 19.65 6.15
C SER A 140 6.63 19.79 5.12
N ASN A 141 7.88 19.70 5.53
CA ASN A 141 9.05 19.74 4.63
C ASN A 141 9.45 18.39 4.03
N ASP A 142 8.78 17.29 4.35
CA ASP A 142 9.01 16.02 3.67
C ASP A 142 8.54 16.12 2.21
N LYS A 143 9.43 16.02 1.25
CA LYS A 143 9.13 16.12 -0.18
C LYS A 143 9.11 14.77 -0.89
N LEU A 144 10.01 13.87 -0.51
CA LEU A 144 10.17 12.55 -1.11
C LEU A 144 9.73 11.50 -0.09
N VAL A 145 8.52 10.99 -0.27
CA VAL A 145 7.89 10.11 0.73
C VAL A 145 7.45 8.78 0.13
N SER A 146 7.31 7.78 0.96
CA SER A 146 6.77 6.47 0.58
C SER A 146 5.64 6.08 1.51
N ALA A 147 4.57 5.54 0.95
CA ALA A 147 3.48 4.93 1.71
C ALA A 147 3.79 3.47 2.12
N GLY A 148 5.03 3.02 1.98
CA GLY A 148 5.41 1.65 2.31
C GLY A 148 4.87 0.59 1.36
N SER A 149 4.54 -0.58 1.88
CA SER A 149 3.87 -1.67 1.15
C SER A 149 2.78 -2.31 1.99
N ALA A 150 1.83 -2.99 1.35
CA ALA A 150 0.75 -3.70 2.06
C ALA A 150 1.31 -4.73 3.07
N THR A 151 2.32 -5.49 2.65
CA THR A 151 2.99 -6.47 3.51
C THR A 151 3.69 -5.82 4.71
N THR A 152 4.30 -4.64 4.52
CA THR A 152 4.93 -3.88 5.62
C THR A 152 3.86 -3.37 6.59
N HIS A 153 2.72 -2.86 6.09
CA HIS A 153 1.62 -2.40 6.94
C HIS A 153 1.04 -3.52 7.81
N VAL A 154 0.66 -4.64 7.19
CA VAL A 154 0.06 -5.75 7.94
C VAL A 154 1.03 -6.33 8.96
N GLY A 155 2.31 -6.49 8.59
CA GLY A 155 3.36 -6.99 9.48
C GLY A 155 3.65 -6.04 10.64
N ALA A 156 3.85 -4.75 10.37
CA ALA A 156 4.15 -3.74 11.39
C ALA A 156 2.99 -3.56 12.39
N LEU A 157 1.74 -3.49 11.89
CA LEU A 157 0.57 -3.33 12.76
C LEU A 157 0.39 -4.54 13.69
N MET A 158 0.53 -5.77 13.17
CA MET A 158 0.44 -6.97 14.00
C MET A 158 1.58 -7.06 15.00
N LEU A 159 2.82 -6.79 14.58
CA LEU A 159 3.97 -6.78 15.47
C LEU A 159 3.87 -5.69 16.54
N LYS A 160 3.32 -4.51 16.22
CA LYS A 160 3.03 -3.45 17.20
C LYS A 160 2.07 -3.95 18.28
N VAL A 161 0.94 -4.56 17.88
CA VAL A 161 -0.04 -5.09 18.83
C VAL A 161 0.59 -6.14 19.74
N LEU A 162 1.34 -7.09 19.18
CA LEU A 162 1.99 -8.13 19.95
C LEU A 162 3.11 -7.59 20.84
N SER A 163 3.90 -6.63 20.34
CA SER A 163 5.01 -6.04 21.10
C SER A 163 4.53 -5.20 22.29
N GLU A 164 3.48 -4.38 22.08
CA GLU A 164 2.92 -3.52 23.15
C GLU A 164 2.25 -4.34 24.28
N ASN A 165 1.65 -5.50 23.97
CA ASN A 165 0.94 -6.30 24.96
C ASN A 165 1.79 -7.40 25.61
N PHE A 166 2.68 -8.03 24.85
CA PHE A 166 3.37 -9.25 25.31
C PHE A 166 4.90 -9.17 25.17
N GLY A 167 5.40 -8.15 24.46
CA GLY A 167 6.78 -8.08 23.98
C GLY A 167 7.07 -9.13 22.92
N VAL A 168 7.91 -8.79 21.96
CA VAL A 168 8.36 -9.71 20.88
C VAL A 168 9.85 -10.03 21.10
N ASP A 169 10.15 -11.32 21.14
CA ASP A 169 11.51 -11.86 21.19
C ASP A 169 12.04 -12.13 19.78
N GLN A 170 11.29 -12.90 18.99
CA GLN A 170 11.59 -13.20 17.60
C GLN A 170 10.29 -13.34 16.80
N ALA A 171 10.35 -13.07 15.51
CA ALA A 171 9.23 -13.25 14.60
C ALA A 171 9.70 -13.77 13.23
N THR A 172 8.90 -14.62 12.62
CA THR A 172 9.02 -14.96 11.21
C THR A 172 7.70 -14.71 10.52
N MET A 173 7.78 -14.09 9.33
CA MET A 173 6.61 -13.74 8.53
C MET A 173 6.69 -14.35 7.14
N THR A 174 5.59 -14.96 6.70
CA THR A 174 5.42 -15.42 5.33
C THR A 174 4.20 -14.73 4.73
N ALA A 175 4.42 -13.86 3.77
CA ALA A 175 3.32 -13.28 3.02
C ALA A 175 2.93 -14.23 1.87
N ILE A 176 1.75 -14.83 1.96
CA ILE A 176 1.12 -15.60 0.88
C ILE A 176 0.37 -14.58 0.02
N HIS A 177 1.02 -14.15 -1.06
CA HIS A 177 0.62 -12.97 -1.83
C HIS A 177 -0.07 -13.36 -3.13
N SER A 178 -1.21 -12.74 -3.41
CA SER A 178 -1.82 -12.82 -4.74
C SER A 178 -0.82 -12.36 -5.81
N TYR A 179 -0.89 -12.93 -7.02
CA TYR A 179 -0.01 -12.50 -8.10
C TYR A 179 -0.30 -11.05 -8.50
N THR A 180 0.70 -10.38 -9.04
CA THR A 180 0.65 -8.98 -9.44
C THR A 180 0.75 -8.83 -10.95
N SER A 181 0.35 -7.69 -11.49
CA SER A 181 0.30 -7.44 -12.94
C SER A 181 1.65 -7.50 -13.66
N ASP A 182 2.77 -7.44 -12.94
CA ASP A 182 4.11 -7.60 -13.49
C ASP A 182 4.53 -9.06 -13.66
N GLN A 183 3.77 -10.01 -13.09
CA GLN A 183 4.05 -11.43 -13.20
C GLN A 183 3.37 -12.04 -14.43
N PRO A 184 4.11 -12.82 -15.26
CA PRO A 184 3.55 -13.42 -16.46
C PRO A 184 2.58 -14.56 -16.10
N LEU A 185 1.47 -14.66 -16.83
CA LEU A 185 0.53 -15.80 -16.70
C LEU A 185 1.05 -17.09 -17.33
N ARG A 186 2.06 -17.02 -18.20
CA ARG A 186 2.83 -18.13 -18.76
C ARG A 186 4.32 -17.86 -18.65
N ASP A 187 5.13 -18.90 -18.67
CA ASP A 187 6.59 -18.77 -18.64
C ASP A 187 7.05 -17.75 -19.70
N ARG A 188 7.81 -16.74 -19.26
CA ARG A 188 8.31 -15.66 -20.10
C ARG A 188 9.69 -15.24 -19.63
N ALA A 189 10.63 -15.11 -20.55
CA ALA A 189 11.97 -14.63 -20.23
C ALA A 189 11.94 -13.24 -19.55
N GLY A 190 12.55 -13.15 -18.38
CA GLY A 190 12.70 -11.96 -17.55
C GLY A 190 14.08 -11.91 -16.92
N SER A 191 14.33 -10.96 -16.05
CA SER A 191 15.61 -10.78 -15.35
C SER A 191 15.80 -11.69 -14.12
N ASP A 192 14.72 -12.27 -13.61
CA ASP A 192 14.72 -13.17 -12.45
C ASP A 192 14.18 -14.55 -12.84
N PHE A 193 14.89 -15.62 -12.45
CA PHE A 193 14.54 -16.98 -12.83
C PHE A 193 13.16 -17.42 -12.32
N ARG A 194 12.83 -17.12 -11.05
CA ARG A 194 11.55 -17.50 -10.45
C ARG A 194 10.41 -16.64 -10.97
N ARG A 195 10.62 -15.34 -11.07
CA ARG A 195 9.61 -14.40 -11.60
C ARG A 195 9.37 -14.52 -13.12
N SER A 196 10.21 -15.29 -13.82
CA SER A 196 10.00 -15.68 -15.23
C SER A 196 9.00 -16.82 -15.41
N ARG A 197 8.63 -17.50 -14.32
CA ARG A 197 7.69 -18.62 -14.35
C ARG A 197 6.24 -18.16 -14.24
N SER A 198 5.33 -18.97 -14.80
CA SER A 198 3.89 -18.76 -14.79
C SER A 198 3.34 -18.52 -13.38
N ALA A 199 2.76 -17.35 -13.15
CA ALA A 199 2.10 -17.00 -11.89
C ALA A 199 0.80 -17.79 -11.66
N ALA A 200 0.16 -18.26 -12.73
CA ALA A 200 -1.09 -19.01 -12.68
C ALA A 200 -0.90 -20.50 -12.31
N GLU A 201 0.33 -21.01 -12.41
CA GLU A 201 0.62 -22.44 -12.26
C GLU A 201 1.62 -22.75 -11.14
N ASN A 202 2.23 -21.73 -10.52
CA ASN A 202 3.31 -21.93 -9.58
C ASN A 202 3.14 -21.16 -8.27
N ILE A 203 3.62 -21.74 -7.17
CA ILE A 203 3.97 -21.00 -5.95
C ILE A 203 5.39 -20.48 -6.14
N ILE A 204 5.56 -19.17 -6.13
CA ILE A 204 6.83 -18.50 -6.45
C ILE A 204 7.40 -17.82 -5.22
N PRO A 205 8.45 -18.40 -4.58
CA PRO A 205 9.16 -17.73 -3.49
C PRO A 205 9.93 -16.52 -4.01
N ILE A 206 9.78 -15.36 -3.34
CA ILE A 206 10.50 -14.14 -3.65
C ILE A 206 11.04 -13.48 -2.38
N ASP A 207 12.13 -12.76 -2.52
CA ASP A 207 12.67 -11.96 -1.43
C ASP A 207 11.78 -10.74 -1.14
N THR A 208 11.80 -10.30 0.11
CA THR A 208 11.04 -9.14 0.56
C THR A 208 11.89 -8.22 1.43
N GLN A 209 11.70 -6.93 1.25
CA GLN A 209 12.29 -5.91 2.12
C GLN A 209 11.40 -5.57 3.32
N ALA A 210 10.23 -6.19 3.47
CA ALA A 210 9.30 -5.86 4.56
C ALA A 210 9.93 -6.01 5.95
N PRO A 211 10.67 -7.08 6.31
CA PRO A 211 11.34 -7.17 7.60
C PRO A 211 12.31 -6.01 7.86
N PHE A 212 13.16 -5.69 6.89
CA PHE A 212 14.11 -4.59 6.97
C PHE A 212 13.40 -3.24 7.27
N TRP A 213 12.33 -2.94 6.54
CA TRP A 213 11.59 -1.69 6.73
C TRP A 213 10.79 -1.67 8.03
N ILE A 214 10.25 -2.82 8.49
CA ILE A 214 9.61 -2.91 9.81
C ILE A 214 10.65 -2.62 10.90
N GLU A 215 11.82 -3.23 10.85
CA GLU A 215 12.90 -2.98 11.81
C GLU A 215 13.42 -1.53 11.77
N HIS A 216 13.40 -0.90 10.60
CA HIS A 216 13.81 0.49 10.44
C HIS A 216 12.83 1.46 11.13
N ILE A 217 11.52 1.21 11.03
CA ILE A 217 10.47 2.07 11.63
C ILE A 217 10.11 1.66 13.07
N MET A 218 10.48 0.45 13.50
CA MET A 218 10.28 -0.11 14.84
C MET A 218 11.63 -0.63 15.36
N PRO A 219 12.54 0.27 15.77
CA PRO A 219 13.94 -0.08 16.12
C PRO A 219 14.06 -1.09 17.27
N GLU A 220 13.06 -1.19 18.12
CA GLU A 220 12.98 -2.17 19.21
C GLU A 220 12.91 -3.63 18.70
N LEU A 221 12.54 -3.83 17.43
CA LEU A 221 12.48 -5.14 16.77
C LEU A 221 13.74 -5.46 15.93
N LYS A 222 14.76 -4.62 15.96
CA LYS A 222 15.96 -4.77 15.12
C LYS A 222 16.65 -6.13 15.36
N GLY A 223 16.89 -6.87 14.26
CA GLY A 223 17.51 -8.20 14.27
C GLY A 223 16.60 -9.32 14.79
N ARG A 224 15.29 -9.09 14.89
CA ARG A 224 14.32 -10.06 15.45
C ARG A 224 13.34 -10.59 14.42
N ILE A 225 13.34 -10.06 13.18
CA ILE A 225 12.35 -10.39 12.17
C ILE A 225 13.01 -11.04 10.95
N ALA A 226 12.54 -12.22 10.57
CA ALA A 226 12.85 -12.82 9.28
C ALA A 226 11.56 -12.93 8.45
N GLY A 227 11.68 -12.91 7.12
CA GLY A 227 10.48 -13.02 6.29
C GLY A 227 10.75 -13.38 4.84
N THR A 228 9.71 -13.94 4.21
CA THR A 228 9.67 -14.26 2.80
C THR A 228 8.29 -13.98 2.22
N VAL A 229 8.19 -13.94 0.91
CA VAL A 229 6.90 -13.86 0.18
C VAL A 229 6.76 -15.09 -0.71
N LEU A 230 5.58 -15.66 -0.73
CA LEU A 230 5.16 -16.70 -1.66
C LEU A 230 4.05 -16.12 -2.55
N ASN A 231 4.36 -15.84 -3.82
CA ASN A 231 3.29 -15.51 -4.76
C ASN A 231 2.57 -16.80 -5.15
N VAL A 232 1.24 -16.77 -5.08
CA VAL A 232 0.37 -17.93 -5.29
C VAL A 232 -0.61 -17.68 -6.44
N PRO A 233 -1.16 -18.73 -7.09
CA PRO A 233 -2.12 -18.62 -8.20
C PRO A 233 -3.51 -18.09 -7.75
N VAL A 234 -3.54 -16.96 -7.06
CA VAL A 234 -4.75 -16.30 -6.58
C VAL A 234 -4.73 -14.84 -7.05
N PRO A 235 -5.77 -14.34 -7.71
CA PRO A 235 -5.77 -12.99 -8.29
C PRO A 235 -5.86 -11.88 -7.24
N ASN A 236 -6.59 -12.09 -6.14
CA ASN A 236 -6.80 -11.11 -5.09
C ASN A 236 -6.93 -11.77 -3.72
N GLY A 237 -6.66 -10.99 -2.67
CA GLY A 237 -6.70 -11.47 -1.30
C GLY A 237 -5.40 -12.17 -0.91
N SER A 238 -4.57 -11.46 -0.14
CA SER A 238 -3.29 -11.94 0.37
C SER A 238 -3.42 -12.28 1.87
N LEU A 239 -2.52 -13.11 2.35
CA LEU A 239 -2.48 -13.56 3.73
C LEU A 239 -1.08 -13.36 4.31
N LEU A 240 -0.98 -12.79 5.51
CA LEU A 240 0.23 -12.83 6.31
C LEU A 240 0.13 -13.96 7.33
N ASP A 241 1.01 -14.94 7.23
CA ASP A 241 1.32 -15.92 8.27
C ASP A 241 2.44 -15.36 9.13
N LEU A 242 2.13 -14.96 10.36
CA LEU A 242 3.08 -14.39 11.30
C LEU A 242 3.22 -15.33 12.51
N THR A 243 4.39 -15.93 12.66
CA THR A 243 4.77 -16.72 13.83
C THR A 243 5.69 -15.89 14.71
N THR A 244 5.31 -15.70 15.98
CA THR A 244 6.02 -14.83 16.92
C THR A 244 6.33 -15.57 18.20
N VAL A 245 7.57 -15.46 18.68
CA VAL A 245 7.97 -15.84 20.04
C VAL A 245 7.82 -14.59 20.91
N LEU A 246 6.92 -14.63 21.85
CA LEU A 246 6.63 -13.53 22.77
C LEU A 246 7.62 -13.52 23.93
N LYS A 247 7.81 -12.38 24.60
CA LYS A 247 8.59 -12.30 25.84
C LYS A 247 7.85 -12.87 27.05
N THR A 248 6.50 -12.74 27.04
CA THR A 248 5.63 -13.33 28.06
C THR A 248 4.75 -14.42 27.46
N THR A 249 4.20 -15.30 28.29
CA THR A 249 3.18 -16.25 27.83
C THR A 249 1.87 -15.56 27.56
N ALA A 250 1.18 -15.97 26.50
CA ALA A 250 -0.16 -15.49 26.15
C ALA A 250 -1.01 -16.64 25.64
N THR A 251 -2.27 -16.67 25.98
CA THR A 251 -3.23 -17.60 25.39
C THR A 251 -3.69 -17.09 24.01
N LYS A 252 -4.37 -17.95 23.26
CA LYS A 252 -5.05 -17.52 22.02
C LYS A 252 -6.04 -16.38 22.28
N GLU A 253 -6.78 -16.49 23.36
CA GLU A 253 -7.81 -15.54 23.81
C GLU A 253 -7.18 -14.18 24.16
N ASP A 254 -6.03 -14.17 24.82
CA ASP A 254 -5.28 -12.94 25.13
C ASP A 254 -4.86 -12.22 23.85
N VAL A 255 -4.34 -12.96 22.86
CA VAL A 255 -3.95 -12.39 21.56
C VAL A 255 -5.15 -11.82 20.81
N ILE A 256 -6.26 -12.57 20.75
CA ILE A 256 -7.50 -12.11 20.11
C ILE A 256 -8.01 -10.84 20.81
N GLN A 257 -7.99 -10.80 22.13
CA GLN A 257 -8.45 -9.62 22.89
C GLN A 257 -7.55 -8.41 22.63
N ALA A 258 -6.22 -8.58 22.59
CA ALA A 258 -5.28 -7.50 22.27
C ALA A 258 -5.56 -6.91 20.87
N VAL A 259 -5.82 -7.74 19.85
CA VAL A 259 -6.16 -7.26 18.51
C VAL A 259 -7.55 -6.59 18.48
N LYS A 260 -8.54 -7.11 19.24
CA LYS A 260 -9.86 -6.45 19.39
C LYS A 260 -9.74 -5.06 20.02
N GLU A 261 -8.89 -4.86 21.01
CA GLU A 261 -8.65 -3.53 21.59
C GLU A 261 -7.92 -2.61 20.59
N ALA A 262 -6.92 -3.13 19.87
CA ALA A 262 -6.23 -2.37 18.83
C ALA A 262 -7.19 -1.95 17.69
N SER A 263 -8.15 -2.78 17.31
CA SER A 263 -9.15 -2.45 16.28
C SER A 263 -10.07 -1.30 16.69
N LYS A 264 -10.37 -1.15 17.99
CA LYS A 264 -11.10 0.03 18.49
C LYS A 264 -10.30 1.31 18.40
N LYS A 265 -8.96 1.22 18.61
CA LYS A 265 -8.04 2.37 18.52
C LYS A 265 -7.75 2.74 17.06
N TYR A 266 -7.70 1.77 16.16
CA TYR A 266 -7.39 1.93 14.75
C TYR A 266 -8.48 1.32 13.85
N PRO A 267 -9.74 1.81 13.93
CA PRO A 267 -10.88 1.16 13.26
C PRO A 267 -10.82 1.19 11.73
N HIS A 268 -10.02 2.07 11.13
CA HIS A 268 -9.78 2.15 9.68
C HIS A 268 -8.60 1.30 9.21
N LEU A 269 -7.75 0.81 10.13
CA LEU A 269 -6.58 -0.01 9.83
C LEU A 269 -6.79 -1.49 10.13
N ILE A 270 -7.52 -1.80 11.20
CA ILE A 270 -7.66 -3.16 11.74
C ILE A 270 -9.13 -3.53 11.83
N GLN A 271 -9.51 -4.58 11.13
CA GLN A 271 -10.79 -5.27 11.25
C GLN A 271 -10.56 -6.64 11.89
N VAL A 272 -11.46 -7.05 12.77
CA VAL A 272 -11.44 -8.39 13.38
C VAL A 272 -12.67 -9.15 12.92
N LEU A 273 -12.46 -10.36 12.41
CA LEU A 273 -13.54 -11.24 11.95
C LEU A 273 -13.54 -12.55 12.73
N ASP A 274 -14.73 -12.96 13.14
CA ASP A 274 -14.98 -14.24 13.81
C ASP A 274 -15.54 -15.31 12.86
N ASP A 275 -15.71 -14.98 11.57
CA ASP A 275 -16.15 -15.89 10.51
C ASP A 275 -14.98 -16.65 9.88
N PRO A 276 -15.21 -17.87 9.36
CA PRO A 276 -14.21 -18.62 8.61
C PRO A 276 -14.07 -18.06 7.19
N ILE A 277 -13.16 -17.11 7.00
CA ILE A 277 -12.96 -16.40 5.73
C ILE A 277 -11.81 -16.99 4.89
N VAL A 278 -11.85 -16.68 3.59
CA VAL A 278 -10.82 -17.04 2.61
C VAL A 278 -10.42 -15.81 1.79
N SER A 279 -9.44 -15.94 0.89
CA SER A 279 -8.86 -14.83 0.12
C SER A 279 -9.89 -13.97 -0.64
N SER A 280 -10.95 -14.57 -1.19
CA SER A 280 -12.00 -13.84 -1.93
C SER A 280 -12.87 -12.95 -1.05
N ASP A 281 -12.98 -13.23 0.24
CA ASP A 281 -13.84 -12.49 1.18
C ASP A 281 -13.23 -11.13 1.57
N VAL A 282 -11.93 -10.94 1.32
CA VAL A 282 -11.23 -9.68 1.62
C VAL A 282 -11.05 -8.77 0.40
N VAL A 283 -11.63 -9.14 -0.74
CA VAL A 283 -11.60 -8.29 -1.94
C VAL A 283 -12.36 -6.99 -1.65
N ASP A 284 -11.79 -5.85 -2.10
CA ASP A 284 -12.29 -4.49 -1.85
C ASP A 284 -12.39 -4.11 -0.35
N ASN A 285 -11.64 -4.79 0.51
CA ASN A 285 -11.50 -4.41 1.92
C ASN A 285 -10.35 -3.40 2.07
N SER A 286 -10.65 -2.23 2.66
CA SER A 286 -9.69 -1.13 2.82
C SER A 286 -8.80 -1.24 4.07
N HIS A 287 -9.06 -2.19 4.96
CA HIS A 287 -8.23 -2.38 6.16
C HIS A 287 -6.87 -2.98 5.79
N SER A 288 -5.83 -2.48 6.41
CA SER A 288 -4.48 -3.05 6.28
C SER A 288 -4.36 -4.42 6.97
N VAL A 289 -5.19 -4.66 7.97
CA VAL A 289 -5.26 -5.87 8.78
C VAL A 289 -6.70 -6.35 8.84
N VAL A 290 -7.01 -7.51 8.27
CA VAL A 290 -8.25 -8.25 8.51
C VAL A 290 -7.89 -9.50 9.30
N PHE A 291 -8.02 -9.40 10.62
CA PHE A 291 -7.57 -10.42 11.55
C PHE A 291 -8.55 -11.58 11.64
N ASP A 292 -8.06 -12.81 11.43
CA ASP A 292 -8.82 -14.05 11.47
C ASP A 292 -8.70 -14.72 12.85
N THR A 293 -9.73 -14.58 13.67
CA THR A 293 -9.73 -15.18 15.02
C THR A 293 -9.78 -16.71 14.98
N LYS A 294 -10.38 -17.30 13.93
CA LYS A 294 -10.50 -18.76 13.78
C LYS A 294 -9.16 -19.39 13.43
N ALA A 295 -8.34 -18.70 12.64
CA ALA A 295 -7.06 -19.18 12.18
C ALA A 295 -5.90 -18.84 13.12
N THR A 296 -6.14 -18.11 14.21
CA THR A 296 -5.13 -17.84 15.25
C THR A 296 -4.82 -19.09 16.05
N MET A 297 -3.53 -19.40 16.19
CA MET A 297 -3.02 -20.60 16.86
C MET A 297 -2.09 -20.20 18.00
N HIS A 298 -2.06 -21.05 19.01
CA HIS A 298 -1.19 -20.94 20.16
C HIS A 298 -0.52 -22.30 20.41
N SER A 299 0.76 -22.28 20.72
CA SER A 299 1.51 -23.43 21.24
C SER A 299 1.73 -23.26 22.73
N PRO A 300 1.76 -24.34 23.53
CA PRO A 300 2.16 -24.21 24.94
C PRO A 300 3.48 -23.46 25.08
N GLY A 301 3.48 -22.37 25.87
CA GLY A 301 4.63 -21.50 26.06
C GLY A 301 4.45 -20.10 25.50
N ARG A 302 5.44 -19.61 24.74
CA ARG A 302 5.50 -18.22 24.28
C ARG A 302 5.31 -18.05 22.77
N MET A 303 5.06 -19.12 22.03
CA MET A 303 4.92 -19.07 20.57
C MET A 303 3.46 -18.93 20.17
N VAL A 304 3.16 -17.94 19.38
CA VAL A 304 1.84 -17.70 18.78
C VAL A 304 1.96 -17.58 17.28
N LYS A 305 0.93 -18.02 16.56
CA LYS A 305 0.79 -17.84 15.11
C LYS A 305 -0.51 -17.12 14.82
N THR A 306 -0.43 -16.01 14.07
CA THR A 306 -1.59 -15.27 13.61
C THR A 306 -1.68 -15.31 12.10
N LEU A 307 -2.89 -15.48 11.57
CA LEU A 307 -3.19 -15.35 10.15
C LEU A 307 -4.02 -14.09 9.94
N THR A 308 -3.55 -13.25 9.02
CA THR A 308 -4.13 -11.93 8.80
C THR A 308 -4.27 -11.68 7.31
N TRP A 309 -5.49 -11.42 6.88
CA TRP A 309 -5.81 -11.17 5.48
C TRP A 309 -5.68 -9.70 5.12
N TYR A 310 -5.48 -9.41 3.83
CA TYR A 310 -5.49 -8.06 3.28
C TYR A 310 -5.68 -8.05 1.76
N HIS A 311 -6.35 -7.04 1.22
CA HIS A 311 -6.38 -6.78 -0.21
C HIS A 311 -5.27 -5.78 -0.56
N SER A 312 -4.15 -6.26 -1.09
CA SER A 312 -2.91 -5.49 -1.25
C SER A 312 -3.13 -4.14 -1.94
N ALA A 313 -3.75 -4.12 -3.11
CA ALA A 313 -3.91 -2.90 -3.89
C ALA A 313 -4.94 -1.94 -3.28
N PHE A 314 -6.08 -2.47 -2.80
CA PHE A 314 -7.16 -1.64 -2.28
C PHE A 314 -6.81 -1.02 -0.93
N ALA A 315 -6.23 -1.81 -0.02
CA ALA A 315 -5.75 -1.30 1.26
C ALA A 315 -4.64 -0.24 1.07
N MET A 316 -3.69 -0.47 0.13
CA MET A 316 -2.66 0.53 -0.17
C MET A 316 -3.24 1.83 -0.73
N ALA A 317 -4.21 1.76 -1.63
CA ALA A 317 -4.89 2.96 -2.14
C ALA A 317 -5.55 3.77 -1.01
N ALA A 318 -6.18 3.10 -0.03
CA ALA A 318 -6.75 3.75 1.13
C ALA A 318 -5.67 4.44 1.99
N ARG A 319 -4.56 3.76 2.27
CA ARG A 319 -3.41 4.35 3.02
C ARG A 319 -2.81 5.55 2.30
N ILE A 320 -2.62 5.47 1.00
CA ILE A 320 -2.12 6.58 0.18
C ILE A 320 -3.08 7.78 0.26
N LYS A 321 -4.39 7.55 0.13
CA LYS A 321 -5.38 8.62 0.28
C LYS A 321 -5.31 9.30 1.65
N GLU A 322 -5.20 8.53 2.72
CA GLU A 322 -5.05 9.06 4.08
C GLU A 322 -3.75 9.87 4.25
N LEU A 323 -2.65 9.40 3.67
CA LEU A 323 -1.37 10.12 3.73
C LEU A 323 -1.39 11.42 2.93
N ILE A 324 -2.08 11.48 1.77
CA ILE A 324 -2.29 12.72 1.02
C ILE A 324 -2.97 13.76 1.92
N LEU A 325 -4.02 13.37 2.64
CA LEU A 325 -4.73 14.25 3.55
C LEU A 325 -3.88 14.66 4.77
N ALA A 326 -3.11 13.72 5.32
CA ALA A 326 -2.24 13.99 6.46
C ALA A 326 -1.12 14.98 6.13
N TYR A 327 -0.54 14.88 4.93
CA TYR A 327 0.46 15.84 4.46
C TYR A 327 -0.14 17.23 4.20
N ASP A 328 -1.34 17.33 3.63
CA ASP A 328 -2.04 18.61 3.46
C ASP A 328 -2.34 19.29 4.82
N GLU A 329 -2.72 18.49 5.83
CA GLU A 329 -2.89 19.00 7.19
C GLU A 329 -1.57 19.48 7.81
N ALA A 330 -0.47 18.77 7.57
CA ALA A 330 0.86 19.15 8.05
C ALA A 330 1.33 20.44 7.37
N ASP A 331 1.10 20.59 6.07
CA ASP A 331 1.43 21.80 5.28
C ASP A 331 0.66 23.02 5.80
N LYS A 332 -0.63 22.90 6.08
CA LYS A 332 -1.46 23.96 6.67
C LYS A 332 -0.98 24.39 8.05
N LYS A 333 -0.58 23.43 8.89
CA LYS A 333 -0.03 23.70 10.23
C LYS A 333 1.37 24.31 10.17
N GLY A 334 2.17 23.91 9.18
CA GLY A 334 3.54 24.42 8.97
C GLY A 334 3.60 25.78 8.25
N GLY A 335 2.47 26.34 7.82
CA GLY A 335 2.42 27.61 7.11
C GLY A 335 3.01 27.56 5.70
N VAL A 336 3.01 26.39 5.05
CA VAL A 336 3.53 26.16 3.70
C VAL A 336 2.47 26.43 2.62
N LYS A 337 1.20 26.56 3.02
CA LYS A 337 0.04 26.96 2.19
C LYS A 337 -0.65 28.17 2.76
#